data_4ce2fb1d0b6df03da4a6097abb7f247b
#
_entry.id   4ce2fb1d0b6df03da4a6097abb7f247b
#
_cell.length_a   1.000
_cell.length_b   1.000
_cell.length_c   1.000
_cell.angle_alpha   90.00
_cell.angle_beta   90.00
_cell.angle_gamma   90.00
#
_symmetry.space_group_name_H-M   'P 1'
#
loop_
_entity.id
_entity.type
_entity.pdbx_description
1 polymer ?
#
loop_
_entity_poly.entity_id
_entity_poly.type
_entity_poly.pdbx_seq_one_letter_code
_entity_poly.pdbx_strand_id
1 'polypeptide(L)'
;MPPLFAEFDWFNLGQQTINGLQFGALVALIALGYTMVYGIVELINFAHGDLFMLGCFLALTVCGWFGLADATVADAPLWKLAVTVGLAVVLVPLFCAALNVGVDRMVYKTLRTAPKLAPLVSAIGVSFVFMNVGLFWGGSQSVDFPKVLEASEAHVLGDPPPSAATAGDPTEQKKTRNLLGPNSKLEITSRHLLVFGVTVPLMIALTLFVKRTTTGRAMRAVAQNPAAARLMGINTDRVIAITFAIGGALAGFGSVVYTLTINSVNYQMGFQNGLYAFTAAVLGGIGNIPGAVLGGLVIGLVRSLGSAYIGETWSGALIFVVLIVILVFRPTGLLGSRVREKV
;
A
#
# COMPACT_ATOMS: atom_id res chain seq x y z
N MET A 1 3.55 -31.06 11.49
CA MET A 1 4.60 -30.07 11.81
C MET A 1 5.72 -30.28 10.81
N PRO A 2 6.10 -29.29 10.00
CA PRO A 2 7.31 -29.43 9.19
C PRO A 2 8.50 -29.56 10.14
N PRO A 3 9.54 -30.34 9.79
CA PRO A 3 10.72 -30.50 10.63
C PRO A 3 11.38 -29.14 10.82
N LEU A 4 11.57 -28.75 12.06
CA LEU A 4 12.20 -27.45 12.47
C LEU A 4 13.64 -27.27 11.95
N PHE A 5 14.21 -28.27 11.28
CA PHE A 5 15.55 -28.29 10.70
C PHE A 5 15.53 -28.96 9.32
N ALA A 6 14.67 -28.46 8.39
CA ALA A 6 14.90 -28.73 6.97
C ALA A 6 16.24 -28.10 6.59
N GLU A 7 17.04 -28.79 5.75
CA GLU A 7 18.31 -28.25 5.24
C GLU A 7 18.14 -26.80 4.83
N PHE A 8 18.99 -25.89 5.33
CA PHE A 8 18.89 -24.46 5.11
C PHE A 8 19.15 -24.18 3.63
N ASP A 9 18.08 -23.95 2.87
CA ASP A 9 18.15 -23.68 1.44
C ASP A 9 18.37 -22.20 1.18
N TRP A 10 19.61 -21.86 0.81
CA TRP A 10 20.02 -20.49 0.45
C TRP A 10 19.20 -19.88 -0.68
N PHE A 11 18.72 -20.70 -1.63
CA PHE A 11 17.90 -20.23 -2.73
C PHE A 11 16.50 -19.85 -2.25
N ASN A 12 15.91 -20.64 -1.36
CA ASN A 12 14.64 -20.29 -0.74
C ASN A 12 14.76 -19.01 0.09
N LEU A 13 15.83 -18.84 0.88
CA LEU A 13 16.09 -17.60 1.60
C LEU A 13 16.18 -16.39 0.64
N GLY A 14 16.90 -16.54 -0.47
CA GLY A 14 17.04 -15.51 -1.50
C GLY A 14 15.67 -15.16 -2.09
N GLN A 15 14.86 -16.16 -2.45
CA GLN A 15 13.52 -15.96 -3.00
C GLN A 15 12.59 -15.27 -2.00
N GLN A 16 12.58 -15.71 -0.75
CA GLN A 16 11.77 -15.08 0.30
C GLN A 16 12.21 -13.65 0.59
N THR A 17 13.49 -13.35 0.46
CA THR A 17 13.99 -11.98 0.58
C THR A 17 13.44 -11.09 -0.55
N ILE A 18 13.45 -11.56 -1.81
CA ILE A 18 12.89 -10.84 -2.96
C ILE A 18 11.39 -10.62 -2.78
N ASN A 19 10.65 -11.66 -2.43
CA ASN A 19 9.21 -11.58 -2.16
C ASN A 19 8.89 -10.64 -0.99
N GLY A 20 9.70 -10.69 0.07
CA GLY A 20 9.59 -9.81 1.22
C GLY A 20 9.83 -8.34 0.87
N LEU A 21 10.82 -8.04 0.04
CA LEU A 21 11.08 -6.69 -0.44
C LEU A 21 9.93 -6.18 -1.32
N GLN A 22 9.36 -7.03 -2.17
CA GLN A 22 8.19 -6.68 -2.99
C GLN A 22 6.99 -6.34 -2.12
N PHE A 23 6.62 -7.23 -1.19
CA PHE A 23 5.50 -6.98 -0.28
C PHE A 23 5.78 -5.75 0.60
N GLY A 24 7.01 -5.59 1.08
CA GLY A 24 7.44 -4.43 1.85
C GLY A 24 7.33 -3.12 1.09
N ALA A 25 7.61 -3.11 -0.20
CA ALA A 25 7.44 -1.93 -1.04
C ALA A 25 5.95 -1.57 -1.24
N LEU A 26 5.05 -2.58 -1.35
CA LEU A 26 3.60 -2.34 -1.35
C LEU A 26 3.12 -1.72 -0.02
N VAL A 27 3.55 -2.30 1.10
CA VAL A 27 3.25 -1.76 2.43
C VAL A 27 3.80 -0.34 2.58
N ALA A 28 4.99 -0.07 2.05
CA ALA A 28 5.60 1.26 2.08
C ALA A 28 4.76 2.31 1.34
N LEU A 29 4.13 1.98 0.19
CA LEU A 29 3.23 2.90 -0.52
C LEU A 29 2.07 3.35 0.37
N ILE A 30 1.42 2.43 1.08
CA ILE A 30 0.34 2.75 2.01
C ILE A 30 0.89 3.53 3.21
N ALA A 31 2.05 3.13 3.75
CA ALA A 31 2.70 3.78 4.88
C ALA A 31 3.13 5.22 4.58
N LEU A 32 3.47 5.54 3.33
CA LEU A 32 3.74 6.91 2.88
C LEU A 32 2.51 7.81 3.08
N GLY A 33 1.31 7.32 2.80
CA GLY A 33 0.07 8.04 3.03
C GLY A 33 -0.18 8.30 4.52
N TYR A 34 0.01 7.29 5.38
CA TYR A 34 -0.05 7.45 6.83
C TYR A 34 0.95 8.49 7.34
N THR A 35 2.22 8.36 6.92
CA THR A 35 3.31 9.24 7.35
C THR A 35 3.07 10.68 6.94
N MET A 36 2.49 10.92 5.76
CA MET A 36 2.14 12.27 5.30
C MET A 36 1.08 12.92 6.19
N VAL A 37 -0.02 12.22 6.46
CA VAL A 37 -1.12 12.76 7.26
C VAL A 37 -0.66 12.95 8.70
N TYR A 38 -0.08 11.92 9.31
CA TYR A 38 0.36 12.00 10.71
C TYR A 38 1.46 13.03 10.92
N GLY A 39 2.44 13.11 10.02
CA GLY A 39 3.57 14.04 10.14
C GLY A 39 3.19 15.52 10.09
N ILE A 40 1.96 15.87 9.68
CA ILE A 40 1.49 17.24 9.57
C ILE A 40 0.36 17.55 10.56
N VAL A 41 -0.53 16.58 10.80
CA VAL A 41 -1.75 16.78 11.59
C VAL A 41 -1.67 16.13 12.97
N GLU A 42 -0.68 15.26 13.18
CA GLU A 42 -0.51 14.43 14.39
C GLU A 42 -1.74 13.57 14.73
N LEU A 43 -2.54 13.22 13.72
CA LEU A 43 -3.73 12.38 13.85
C LEU A 43 -3.53 11.06 13.14
N ILE A 44 -3.81 9.95 13.85
CA ILE A 44 -3.80 8.60 13.26
C ILE A 44 -5.12 8.39 12.53
N ASN A 45 -5.07 8.20 11.22
CA ASN A 45 -6.23 7.92 10.40
C ASN A 45 -6.33 6.41 10.11
N PHE A 46 -6.98 5.63 10.98
CA PHE A 46 -7.16 4.19 10.75
C PHE A 46 -7.96 3.86 9.50
N ALA A 47 -8.84 4.76 9.05
CA ALA A 47 -9.62 4.57 7.82
C ALA A 47 -8.75 4.57 6.54
N HIS A 48 -7.46 4.92 6.62
CA HIS A 48 -6.57 4.99 5.46
C HIS A 48 -6.33 3.62 4.81
N GLY A 49 -6.26 2.55 5.60
CA GLY A 49 -6.18 1.18 5.07
C GLY A 49 -7.44 0.77 4.33
N ASP A 50 -8.61 1.13 4.86
CA ASP A 50 -9.89 0.80 4.21
C ASP A 50 -10.14 1.69 2.97
N LEU A 51 -9.60 2.90 2.96
CA LEU A 51 -9.56 3.73 1.75
C LEU A 51 -8.76 3.06 0.62
N PHE A 52 -7.62 2.45 0.95
CA PHE A 52 -6.85 1.62 0.02
C PHE A 52 -7.70 0.45 -0.49
N MET A 53 -8.43 -0.26 0.35
CA MET A 53 -9.33 -1.35 -0.03
C MET A 53 -10.43 -0.87 -1.01
N LEU A 54 -11.08 0.27 -0.73
CA LEU A 54 -12.06 0.86 -1.65
C LEU A 54 -11.44 1.21 -3.00
N GLY A 55 -10.18 1.64 -3.02
CA GLY A 55 -9.41 1.83 -4.25
C GLY A 55 -9.24 0.53 -5.04
N CYS A 56 -9.00 -0.60 -4.37
CA CYS A 56 -8.91 -1.92 -5.02
C CYS A 56 -10.27 -2.33 -5.64
N PHE A 57 -11.38 -2.10 -4.95
CA PHE A 57 -12.71 -2.36 -5.52
C PHE A 57 -13.02 -1.46 -6.71
N LEU A 58 -12.61 -0.19 -6.69
CA LEU A 58 -12.76 0.67 -7.86
C LEU A 58 -11.90 0.19 -9.03
N ALA A 59 -10.66 -0.24 -8.79
CA ALA A 59 -9.82 -0.83 -9.85
C ALA A 59 -10.49 -2.05 -10.48
N LEU A 60 -11.08 -2.94 -9.66
CA LEU A 60 -11.86 -4.09 -10.12
C LEU A 60 -13.06 -3.65 -10.96
N THR A 61 -13.78 -2.62 -10.52
CA THR A 61 -14.94 -2.06 -11.25
C THR A 61 -14.51 -1.49 -12.60
N VAL A 62 -13.36 -0.80 -12.67
CA VAL A 62 -12.81 -0.30 -13.93
C VAL A 62 -12.50 -1.45 -14.89
N CYS A 63 -11.94 -2.56 -14.42
CA CYS A 63 -11.76 -3.76 -15.23
C CYS A 63 -13.11 -4.31 -15.74
N GLY A 64 -14.14 -4.31 -14.89
CA GLY A 64 -15.49 -4.73 -15.25
C GLY A 64 -16.12 -3.87 -16.35
N TRP A 65 -15.90 -2.55 -16.35
CA TRP A 65 -16.41 -1.64 -17.40
C TRP A 65 -15.88 -1.98 -18.80
N PHE A 66 -14.68 -2.52 -18.87
CA PHE A 66 -14.07 -2.99 -20.11
C PHE A 66 -14.38 -4.47 -20.39
N GLY A 67 -15.20 -5.14 -19.57
CA GLY A 67 -15.52 -6.56 -19.72
C GLY A 67 -14.27 -7.45 -19.61
N LEU A 68 -13.31 -7.05 -18.77
CA LEU A 68 -12.13 -7.85 -18.48
C LEU A 68 -12.46 -8.71 -17.25
N ALA A 69 -13.13 -9.85 -17.49
CA ALA A 69 -13.25 -10.93 -16.52
C ALA A 69 -12.13 -11.94 -16.74
N ASP A 70 -11.84 -12.80 -15.76
CA ASP A 70 -10.72 -13.75 -15.82
C ASP A 70 -10.65 -14.57 -17.10
N ALA A 71 -11.80 -15.02 -17.61
CA ALA A 71 -11.89 -15.83 -18.83
C ALA A 71 -11.59 -15.03 -20.12
N THR A 72 -11.71 -13.69 -20.10
CA THR A 72 -11.61 -12.85 -21.31
C THR A 72 -10.34 -12.01 -21.36
N VAL A 73 -9.60 -11.93 -20.27
CA VAL A 73 -8.39 -11.11 -20.16
C VAL A 73 -7.28 -11.60 -21.09
N ALA A 74 -7.15 -12.91 -21.23
CA ALA A 74 -6.13 -13.52 -22.06
C ALA A 74 -6.28 -13.18 -23.56
N ASP A 75 -7.53 -13.06 -24.02
CA ASP A 75 -7.86 -12.77 -25.41
C ASP A 75 -8.07 -11.26 -25.67
N ALA A 76 -7.94 -10.42 -24.63
CA ALA A 76 -8.16 -9.00 -24.76
C ALA A 76 -7.00 -8.32 -25.51
N PRO A 77 -7.27 -7.47 -26.49
CA PRO A 77 -6.22 -6.78 -27.24
C PRO A 77 -5.42 -5.84 -26.32
N LEU A 78 -4.11 -5.70 -26.60
CA LEU A 78 -3.16 -4.93 -25.76
C LEU A 78 -3.63 -3.49 -25.48
N TRP A 79 -4.23 -2.83 -26.49
CA TRP A 79 -4.73 -1.46 -26.29
C TRP A 79 -5.82 -1.38 -25.22
N LYS A 80 -6.69 -2.40 -25.14
CA LYS A 80 -7.76 -2.49 -24.14
C LYS A 80 -7.18 -2.64 -22.73
N LEU A 81 -6.17 -3.51 -22.57
CA LEU A 81 -5.44 -3.69 -21.31
C LEU A 81 -4.74 -2.39 -20.89
N ALA A 82 -4.03 -1.73 -21.84
CA ALA A 82 -3.33 -0.48 -21.59
C ALA A 82 -4.28 0.66 -21.19
N VAL A 83 -5.43 0.80 -21.87
CA VAL A 83 -6.45 1.81 -21.54
C VAL A 83 -7.05 1.54 -20.17
N THR A 84 -7.35 0.28 -19.83
CA THR A 84 -7.92 -0.09 -18.53
C THR A 84 -6.97 0.24 -17.39
N VAL A 85 -5.70 -0.17 -17.51
CA VAL A 85 -4.68 0.14 -16.51
C VAL A 85 -4.42 1.65 -16.43
N GLY A 86 -4.31 2.35 -17.57
CA GLY A 86 -4.13 3.80 -17.61
C GLY A 86 -5.28 4.54 -16.93
N LEU A 87 -6.53 4.12 -17.18
CA LEU A 87 -7.71 4.69 -16.53
C LEU A 87 -7.72 4.39 -15.02
N ALA A 88 -7.39 3.17 -14.60
CA ALA A 88 -7.27 2.81 -13.20
C ALA A 88 -6.21 3.65 -12.47
N VAL A 89 -5.02 3.84 -13.08
CA VAL A 89 -3.94 4.67 -12.53
C VAL A 89 -4.35 6.14 -12.33
N VAL A 90 -5.32 6.64 -13.09
CA VAL A 90 -5.84 8.02 -12.95
C VAL A 90 -7.04 8.07 -12.00
N LEU A 91 -8.06 7.24 -12.24
CA LEU A 91 -9.33 7.31 -11.50
C LEU A 91 -9.19 6.87 -10.05
N VAL A 92 -8.44 5.80 -9.78
CA VAL A 92 -8.35 5.24 -8.42
C VAL A 92 -7.65 6.20 -7.46
N PRO A 93 -6.48 6.79 -7.78
CA PRO A 93 -5.86 7.78 -6.91
C PRO A 93 -6.71 9.04 -6.73
N LEU A 94 -7.41 9.49 -7.78
CA LEU A 94 -8.29 10.65 -7.70
C LEU A 94 -9.50 10.39 -6.79
N PHE A 95 -10.11 9.23 -6.91
CA PHE A 95 -11.20 8.78 -6.04
C PHE A 95 -10.77 8.69 -4.58
N CYS A 96 -9.65 8.03 -4.30
CA CYS A 96 -9.12 7.91 -2.96
C CYS A 96 -8.73 9.28 -2.37
N ALA A 97 -8.17 10.18 -3.19
CA ALA A 97 -7.88 11.55 -2.78
C ALA A 97 -9.15 12.32 -2.42
N ALA A 98 -10.19 12.23 -3.26
CA ALA A 98 -11.48 12.88 -3.02
C ALA A 98 -12.16 12.37 -1.76
N LEU A 99 -12.21 11.05 -1.56
CA LEU A 99 -12.76 10.44 -0.34
C LEU A 99 -11.99 10.86 0.90
N ASN A 100 -10.67 10.86 0.86
CA ASN A 100 -9.85 11.22 2.02
C ASN A 100 -10.01 12.69 2.40
N VAL A 101 -10.13 13.59 1.41
CA VAL A 101 -10.49 15.01 1.64
C VAL A 101 -11.91 15.13 2.19
N GLY A 102 -12.85 14.30 1.70
CA GLY A 102 -14.21 14.23 2.24
C GLY A 102 -14.20 13.88 3.72
N VAL A 103 -13.46 12.87 4.12
CA VAL A 103 -13.30 12.46 5.54
C VAL A 103 -12.66 13.59 6.37
N ASP A 104 -11.61 14.26 5.85
CA ASP A 104 -11.06 15.42 6.56
C ASP A 104 -12.11 16.49 6.81
N ARG A 105 -12.88 16.86 5.78
CA ARG A 105 -13.85 17.96 5.89
C ARG A 105 -15.06 17.63 6.75
N MET A 106 -15.58 16.41 6.66
CA MET A 106 -16.81 15.98 7.34
C MET A 106 -16.55 15.55 8.79
N VAL A 107 -15.39 14.93 9.06
CA VAL A 107 -15.09 14.31 10.35
C VAL A 107 -13.96 15.07 11.05
N TYR A 108 -12.74 15.07 10.50
CA TYR A 108 -11.58 15.54 11.25
C TYR A 108 -11.52 17.05 11.45
N LYS A 109 -12.01 17.83 10.47
CA LYS A 109 -12.02 19.30 10.60
C LYS A 109 -12.80 19.77 11.82
N THR A 110 -13.94 19.15 12.10
CA THR A 110 -14.80 19.49 13.24
C THR A 110 -14.19 19.06 14.59
N LEU A 111 -13.31 18.05 14.57
CA LEU A 111 -12.70 17.46 15.76
C LEU A 111 -11.29 17.99 16.07
N ARG A 112 -10.76 18.92 15.29
CA ARG A 112 -9.38 19.45 15.49
C ARG A 112 -9.18 20.17 16.82
N THR A 113 -10.25 20.67 17.43
CA THR A 113 -10.23 21.34 18.73
C THR A 113 -10.67 20.43 19.88
N ALA A 114 -11.11 19.21 19.57
CA ALA A 114 -11.55 18.23 20.56
C ALA A 114 -10.34 17.52 21.20
N PRO A 115 -10.53 16.85 22.34
CA PRO A 115 -9.49 16.01 22.95
C PRO A 115 -8.96 14.95 21.95
N LYS A 116 -7.67 14.63 22.04
CA LYS A 116 -6.97 13.74 21.07
C LYS A 116 -7.64 12.37 20.86
N LEU A 117 -8.42 11.90 21.81
CA LEU A 117 -9.19 10.63 21.70
C LEU A 117 -10.37 10.73 20.73
N ALA A 118 -11.01 11.89 20.58
CA ALA A 118 -12.20 12.02 19.74
C ALA A 118 -11.89 11.79 18.24
N PRO A 119 -10.84 12.39 17.63
CA PRO A 119 -10.44 12.06 16.26
C PRO A 119 -10.04 10.59 16.08
N LEU A 120 -9.39 9.99 17.10
CA LEU A 120 -8.96 8.59 17.04
C LEU A 120 -10.16 7.63 16.96
N VAL A 121 -11.15 7.80 17.86
CA VAL A 121 -12.37 6.99 17.85
C VAL A 121 -13.17 7.21 16.56
N SER A 122 -13.24 8.45 16.09
CA SER A 122 -13.92 8.77 14.83
C SER A 122 -13.22 8.13 13.62
N ALA A 123 -11.88 8.03 13.61
CA ALA A 123 -11.12 7.34 12.59
C ALA A 123 -11.48 5.84 12.51
N ILE A 124 -11.63 5.20 13.67
CA ILE A 124 -12.09 3.80 13.75
C ILE A 124 -13.53 3.68 13.22
N GLY A 125 -14.42 4.63 13.59
CA GLY A 125 -15.79 4.66 13.07
C GLY A 125 -15.83 4.78 11.54
N VAL A 126 -15.04 5.67 10.95
CA VAL A 126 -14.92 5.81 9.49
C VAL A 126 -14.35 4.54 8.84
N SER A 127 -13.38 3.89 9.48
CA SER A 127 -12.84 2.60 9.05
C SER A 127 -13.94 1.55 8.93
N PHE A 128 -14.78 1.39 9.96
CA PHE A 128 -15.93 0.49 9.91
C PHE A 128 -16.94 0.84 8.82
N VAL A 129 -17.21 2.13 8.59
CA VAL A 129 -18.07 2.57 7.48
C VAL A 129 -17.47 2.14 6.15
N PHE A 130 -16.19 2.39 5.90
CA PHE A 130 -15.52 2.01 4.65
C PHE A 130 -15.48 0.49 4.46
N MET A 131 -15.21 -0.28 5.53
CA MET A 131 -15.22 -1.73 5.49
C MET A 131 -16.62 -2.27 5.08
N ASN A 132 -17.70 -1.71 5.64
CA ASN A 132 -19.05 -2.09 5.27
C ASN A 132 -19.43 -1.64 3.86
N VAL A 133 -18.95 -0.48 3.39
CA VAL A 133 -19.10 -0.07 1.99
C VAL A 133 -18.40 -1.07 1.08
N GLY A 134 -17.18 -1.52 1.44
CA GLY A 134 -16.45 -2.55 0.69
C GLY A 134 -17.20 -3.90 0.68
N LEU A 135 -17.77 -4.32 1.82
CA LEU A 135 -18.61 -5.52 1.90
C LEU A 135 -19.86 -5.42 1.01
N PHE A 136 -20.50 -4.25 0.98
CA PHE A 136 -21.67 -4.03 0.13
C PHE A 136 -21.31 -3.98 -1.36
N TRP A 137 -20.11 -3.47 -1.70
CA TRP A 137 -19.63 -3.33 -3.08
C TRP A 137 -19.19 -4.67 -3.68
N GLY A 138 -18.36 -5.44 -2.95
CA GLY A 138 -17.72 -6.67 -3.44
C GLY A 138 -18.25 -7.97 -2.85
N GLY A 139 -19.15 -7.89 -1.85
CA GLY A 139 -19.65 -9.08 -1.15
C GLY A 139 -18.69 -9.57 -0.05
N SER A 140 -19.09 -10.69 0.59
CA SER A 140 -18.34 -11.28 1.71
C SER A 140 -17.19 -12.19 1.30
N GLN A 141 -17.18 -12.63 0.03
CA GLN A 141 -16.15 -13.51 -0.52
C GLN A 141 -14.99 -12.71 -1.10
N SER A 142 -13.83 -13.36 -1.17
CA SER A 142 -12.69 -12.82 -1.92
C SER A 142 -13.02 -12.87 -3.41
N VAL A 143 -12.78 -11.77 -4.11
CA VAL A 143 -13.00 -11.64 -5.55
C VAL A 143 -11.64 -11.64 -6.24
N ASP A 144 -11.49 -12.50 -7.26
CA ASP A 144 -10.26 -12.53 -8.04
C ASP A 144 -10.18 -11.31 -8.95
N PHE A 145 -9.01 -10.68 -8.97
CA PHE A 145 -8.72 -9.57 -9.87
C PHE A 145 -8.18 -10.12 -11.19
N PRO A 146 -8.65 -9.62 -12.34
CA PRO A 146 -8.20 -10.10 -13.65
C PRO A 146 -6.68 -10.01 -13.80
N LYS A 147 -6.07 -11.05 -14.37
CA LYS A 147 -4.60 -11.17 -14.55
C LYS A 147 -4.06 -10.29 -15.69
N VAL A 148 -4.39 -8.99 -15.63
CA VAL A 148 -4.10 -8.00 -16.68
C VAL A 148 -2.61 -7.90 -16.98
N LEU A 149 -1.75 -7.98 -15.95
CA LEU A 149 -0.30 -7.88 -16.11
C LEU A 149 0.24 -9.09 -16.89
N GLU A 150 -0.19 -10.31 -16.53
CA GLU A 150 0.24 -11.53 -17.21
C GLU A 150 -0.23 -11.57 -18.67
N ALA A 151 -1.46 -11.14 -18.94
CA ALA A 151 -1.99 -11.04 -20.30
C ALA A 151 -1.23 -10.00 -21.14
N SER A 152 -0.88 -8.85 -20.57
CA SER A 152 -0.11 -7.83 -21.29
C SER A 152 1.31 -8.30 -21.61
N GLU A 153 1.95 -9.05 -20.72
CA GLU A 153 3.26 -9.66 -20.96
C GLU A 153 3.22 -10.69 -22.09
N ALA A 154 2.22 -11.56 -22.11
CA ALA A 154 2.03 -12.56 -23.16
C ALA A 154 1.90 -11.88 -24.54
N HIS A 155 1.13 -10.79 -24.64
CA HIS A 155 0.98 -10.03 -25.88
C HIS A 155 2.28 -9.37 -26.35
N VAL A 156 3.05 -8.75 -25.45
CA VAL A 156 4.30 -8.06 -25.81
C VAL A 156 5.37 -9.05 -26.25
N LEU A 157 5.37 -10.26 -25.72
CA LEU A 157 6.40 -11.27 -25.95
C LEU A 157 6.02 -12.29 -27.03
N GLY A 158 4.79 -12.23 -27.57
CA GLY A 158 4.30 -13.16 -28.59
C GLY A 158 4.05 -14.57 -28.06
N ASP A 159 3.92 -14.74 -26.75
CA ASP A 159 3.58 -16.03 -26.14
C ASP A 159 2.07 -16.31 -26.32
N PRO A 160 1.65 -17.60 -26.43
CA PRO A 160 0.22 -17.93 -26.52
C PRO A 160 -0.51 -17.46 -25.27
N PRO A 161 -1.77 -16.98 -25.41
CA PRO A 161 -2.54 -16.46 -24.30
C PRO A 161 -2.70 -17.52 -23.19
N PRO A 162 -2.72 -17.11 -21.92
CA PRO A 162 -2.79 -18.04 -20.77
C PRO A 162 -3.99 -18.99 -20.77
N SER A 163 -5.07 -18.67 -21.53
CA SER A 163 -6.27 -19.50 -21.63
C SER A 163 -6.08 -20.74 -22.52
N ALA A 164 -5.14 -20.72 -23.46
CA ALA A 164 -4.92 -21.82 -24.39
C ALA A 164 -4.10 -22.97 -23.79
N ALA A 165 -3.41 -22.77 -22.69
CA ALA A 165 -2.44 -23.72 -22.13
C ALA A 165 -3.01 -24.68 -21.06
N THR A 166 -4.28 -24.57 -20.63
CA THR A 166 -4.68 -25.22 -19.37
C THR A 166 -5.96 -26.07 -19.41
N ALA A 167 -6.27 -26.68 -20.53
CA ALA A 167 -7.37 -27.65 -20.55
C ALA A 167 -6.95 -29.09 -20.19
N GLY A 168 -5.69 -29.38 -19.87
CA GLY A 168 -5.22 -30.76 -19.84
C GLY A 168 -4.31 -31.24 -18.71
N ASP A 169 -3.62 -30.41 -17.96
CA ASP A 169 -2.67 -30.91 -16.96
C ASP A 169 -2.54 -29.99 -15.72
N PRO A 170 -2.98 -30.46 -14.54
CA PRO A 170 -2.81 -29.70 -13.29
C PRO A 170 -1.36 -29.61 -12.81
N THR A 171 -0.41 -30.28 -13.46
CA THR A 171 1.03 -30.27 -13.11
C THR A 171 1.84 -29.24 -13.90
N GLU A 172 1.33 -28.69 -15.00
CA GLU A 172 1.92 -27.48 -15.61
C GLU A 172 1.46 -26.23 -14.87
N GLN A 173 1.84 -26.12 -13.61
CA GLN A 173 1.77 -24.85 -12.89
C GLN A 173 2.56 -23.82 -13.70
N LYS A 174 1.80 -22.91 -14.26
CA LYS A 174 2.13 -21.72 -15.00
C LYS A 174 3.51 -21.19 -14.62
N LYS A 175 4.49 -21.43 -15.47
CA LYS A 175 5.85 -20.94 -15.32
C LYS A 175 5.82 -19.43 -15.49
N THR A 176 5.64 -18.72 -14.39
CA THR A 176 5.79 -17.27 -14.38
C THR A 176 7.16 -16.95 -14.96
N ARG A 177 7.22 -16.11 -15.99
CA ARG A 177 8.47 -15.88 -16.71
C ARG A 177 9.49 -15.27 -15.76
N ASN A 178 10.56 -16.01 -15.56
CA ASN A 178 11.69 -15.57 -14.77
C ASN A 178 12.62 -14.69 -15.62
N LEU A 179 12.78 -13.41 -15.25
CA LEU A 179 13.63 -12.47 -15.96
C LEU A 179 15.12 -12.83 -15.88
N LEU A 180 15.50 -13.66 -14.92
CA LEU A 180 16.87 -14.19 -14.78
C LEU A 180 17.16 -15.38 -15.70
N GLY A 181 16.14 -15.85 -16.47
CA GLY A 181 16.24 -16.98 -17.39
C GLY A 181 15.60 -18.27 -16.86
N PRO A 182 15.28 -19.23 -17.78
CA PRO A 182 14.50 -20.41 -17.44
C PRO A 182 15.21 -21.41 -16.50
N ASN A 183 16.51 -21.29 -16.34
CA ASN A 183 17.34 -22.18 -15.52
C ASN A 183 17.76 -21.57 -14.18
N SER A 184 17.38 -20.34 -13.87
CA SER A 184 17.74 -19.72 -12.60
C SER A 184 16.81 -20.23 -11.47
N LYS A 185 17.42 -20.57 -10.33
CA LYS A 185 16.70 -20.98 -9.12
C LYS A 185 15.98 -19.83 -8.42
N LEU A 186 16.30 -18.57 -8.79
CA LEU A 186 15.64 -17.37 -8.27
C LEU A 186 14.68 -16.85 -9.33
N GLU A 187 13.47 -16.48 -8.92
CA GLU A 187 12.43 -15.94 -9.79
C GLU A 187 12.26 -14.44 -9.57
N ILE A 188 12.65 -13.65 -10.56
CA ILE A 188 12.31 -12.22 -10.63
C ILE A 188 11.28 -12.07 -11.76
N THR A 189 10.10 -11.62 -11.40
CA THR A 189 8.96 -11.43 -12.30
C THR A 189 8.73 -9.95 -12.56
N SER A 190 8.05 -9.59 -13.65
CA SER A 190 7.63 -8.21 -13.94
C SER A 190 6.83 -7.56 -12.82
N ARG A 191 6.14 -8.36 -11.97
CA ARG A 191 5.47 -7.87 -10.76
C ARG A 191 6.43 -7.18 -9.80
N HIS A 192 7.65 -7.73 -9.61
CA HIS A 192 8.69 -7.11 -8.78
C HIS A 192 9.12 -5.77 -9.35
N LEU A 193 9.37 -5.72 -10.69
CA LEU A 193 9.76 -4.49 -11.37
C LEU A 193 8.66 -3.42 -11.30
N LEU A 194 7.39 -3.80 -11.47
CA LEU A 194 6.26 -2.89 -11.38
C LEU A 194 6.17 -2.25 -9.98
N VAL A 195 6.25 -3.08 -8.93
CA VAL A 195 6.16 -2.58 -7.55
C VAL A 195 7.28 -1.57 -7.26
N PHE A 196 8.53 -1.91 -7.54
CA PHE A 196 9.66 -1.00 -7.31
C PHE A 196 9.63 0.20 -8.27
N GLY A 197 9.24 -0.02 -9.53
CA GLY A 197 9.11 1.02 -10.55
C GLY A 197 8.05 2.08 -10.24
N VAL A 198 7.05 1.75 -9.43
CA VAL A 198 6.06 2.72 -8.95
C VAL A 198 6.43 3.28 -7.58
N THR A 199 6.84 2.43 -6.63
CA THR A 199 7.10 2.85 -5.24
C THR A 199 8.27 3.83 -5.15
N VAL A 200 9.39 3.53 -5.81
CA VAL A 200 10.60 4.36 -5.70
C VAL A 200 10.40 5.75 -6.32
N PRO A 201 9.87 5.91 -7.55
CA PRO A 201 9.56 7.22 -8.09
C PRO A 201 8.55 8.02 -7.25
N LEU A 202 7.50 7.38 -6.73
CA LEU A 202 6.51 8.05 -5.88
C LEU A 202 7.13 8.53 -4.57
N MET A 203 7.99 7.73 -3.93
CA MET A 203 8.75 8.14 -2.75
C MET A 203 9.63 9.36 -3.05
N ILE A 204 10.38 9.32 -4.16
CA ILE A 204 11.25 10.42 -4.59
C ILE A 204 10.40 11.67 -4.89
N ALA A 205 9.34 11.53 -5.66
CA ALA A 205 8.44 12.63 -6.02
C ALA A 205 7.83 13.28 -4.77
N LEU A 206 7.33 12.46 -3.83
CA LEU A 206 6.78 12.94 -2.55
C LEU A 206 7.84 13.68 -1.72
N THR A 207 9.04 13.11 -1.61
CA THR A 207 10.14 13.72 -0.88
C THR A 207 10.55 15.08 -1.49
N LEU A 208 10.65 15.13 -2.82
CA LEU A 208 10.95 16.38 -3.54
C LEU A 208 9.82 17.40 -3.41
N PHE A 209 8.55 16.93 -3.52
CA PHE A 209 7.39 17.79 -3.32
C PHE A 209 7.40 18.45 -1.95
N VAL A 210 7.55 17.67 -0.87
CA VAL A 210 7.57 18.18 0.50
C VAL A 210 8.79 19.07 0.75
N LYS A 211 9.99 18.74 0.21
CA LYS A 211 11.22 19.52 0.45
C LYS A 211 11.30 20.79 -0.38
N ARG A 212 10.87 20.79 -1.65
CA ARG A 212 11.18 21.84 -2.62
C ARG A 212 10.02 22.78 -2.97
N THR A 213 8.75 22.33 -2.82
CA THR A 213 7.59 23.13 -3.22
C THR A 213 7.17 24.14 -2.15
N THR A 214 6.45 25.20 -2.56
CA THR A 214 5.83 26.18 -1.65
C THR A 214 4.80 25.53 -0.73
N THR A 215 3.99 24.62 -1.27
CA THR A 215 3.03 23.83 -0.50
C THR A 215 3.73 22.94 0.52
N GLY A 216 4.83 22.27 0.14
CA GLY A 216 5.62 21.48 1.06
C GLY A 216 6.26 22.30 2.18
N ARG A 217 6.67 23.54 1.90
CA ARG A 217 7.13 24.49 2.95
C ARG A 217 6.01 24.86 3.91
N ALA A 218 4.81 25.13 3.38
CA ALA A 218 3.62 25.39 4.20
C ALA A 218 3.24 24.19 5.06
N MET A 219 3.32 22.96 4.52
CA MET A 219 3.09 21.71 5.26
C MET A 219 4.04 21.57 6.45
N ARG A 220 5.35 21.80 6.25
CA ARG A 220 6.34 21.77 7.33
C ARG A 220 6.13 22.87 8.37
N ALA A 221 5.71 24.06 7.96
CA ALA A 221 5.38 25.15 8.91
C ALA A 221 4.17 24.79 9.77
N VAL A 222 3.11 24.24 9.16
CA VAL A 222 1.91 23.77 9.88
C VAL A 222 2.25 22.62 10.83
N ALA A 223 3.12 21.68 10.42
CA ALA A 223 3.58 20.57 11.26
C ALA A 223 4.37 21.05 12.49
N GLN A 224 5.10 22.16 12.39
CA GLN A 224 5.85 22.69 13.54
C GLN A 224 4.97 23.45 14.53
N ASN A 225 4.13 24.35 14.04
CA ASN A 225 3.21 25.13 14.86
C ASN A 225 2.06 25.68 14.00
N PRO A 226 0.85 25.06 14.06
CA PRO A 226 -0.30 25.50 13.28
C PRO A 226 -0.76 26.94 13.61
N ALA A 227 -0.60 27.37 14.88
CA ALA A 227 -1.00 28.70 15.30
C ALA A 227 -0.06 29.78 14.72
N ALA A 228 1.25 29.55 14.83
CA ALA A 228 2.24 30.45 14.23
C ALA A 228 2.12 30.50 12.70
N ALA A 229 1.86 29.36 12.06
CA ALA A 229 1.64 29.30 10.60
C ALA A 229 0.45 30.17 10.16
N ARG A 230 -0.64 30.19 10.93
CA ARG A 230 -1.81 31.06 10.67
C ARG A 230 -1.44 32.54 10.78
N LEU A 231 -0.68 32.92 11.79
CA LEU A 231 -0.23 34.29 11.96
C LEU A 231 0.65 34.78 10.80
N MET A 232 1.38 33.85 10.16
CA MET A 232 2.17 34.13 8.95
C MET A 232 1.36 34.07 7.64
N GLY A 233 0.02 34.03 7.72
CA GLY A 233 -0.88 34.05 6.56
C GLY A 233 -1.07 32.68 5.87
N ILE A 234 -0.59 31.58 6.46
CA ILE A 234 -0.78 30.25 5.90
C ILE A 234 -2.18 29.73 6.25
N ASN A 235 -2.97 29.40 5.23
CA ASN A 235 -4.27 28.76 5.43
C ASN A 235 -4.06 27.29 5.81
N THR A 236 -4.10 27.01 7.12
CA THR A 236 -3.85 25.67 7.68
C THR A 236 -4.87 24.64 7.21
N ASP A 237 -6.15 25.02 7.05
CA ASP A 237 -7.21 24.13 6.59
C ASP A 237 -6.95 23.64 5.16
N ARG A 238 -6.50 24.56 4.28
CA ARG A 238 -6.14 24.21 2.91
C ARG A 238 -4.93 23.28 2.85
N VAL A 239 -3.91 23.55 3.68
CA VAL A 239 -2.70 22.74 3.75
C VAL A 239 -3.04 21.32 4.23
N ILE A 240 -3.88 21.19 5.25
CA ILE A 240 -4.32 19.89 5.76
C ILE A 240 -5.14 19.14 4.70
N ALA A 241 -6.10 19.79 4.04
CA ALA A 241 -6.88 19.16 2.98
C ALA A 241 -6.00 18.65 1.83
N ILE A 242 -4.97 19.41 1.41
CA ILE A 242 -3.99 18.97 0.39
C ILE A 242 -3.19 17.76 0.91
N THR A 243 -2.83 17.73 2.19
CA THR A 243 -2.13 16.59 2.81
C THR A 243 -2.98 15.33 2.75
N PHE A 244 -4.27 15.43 3.10
CA PHE A 244 -5.22 14.32 2.97
C PHE A 244 -5.41 13.88 1.53
N ALA A 245 -5.47 14.82 0.57
CA ALA A 245 -5.55 14.50 -0.86
C ALA A 245 -4.34 13.69 -1.33
N ILE A 246 -3.13 14.12 -0.99
CA ILE A 246 -1.89 13.42 -1.35
C ILE A 246 -1.83 12.04 -0.69
N GLY A 247 -2.16 11.96 0.62
CA GLY A 247 -2.22 10.68 1.33
C GLY A 247 -3.21 9.72 0.66
N GLY A 248 -4.42 10.19 0.34
CA GLY A 248 -5.43 9.39 -0.37
C GLY A 248 -4.96 8.96 -1.77
N ALA A 249 -4.31 9.85 -2.53
CA ALA A 249 -3.75 9.50 -3.85
C ALA A 249 -2.69 8.39 -3.74
N LEU A 250 -1.83 8.44 -2.72
CA LEU A 250 -0.82 7.39 -2.47
C LEU A 250 -1.47 6.05 -2.13
N ALA A 251 -2.54 6.04 -1.32
CA ALA A 251 -3.33 4.83 -1.08
C ALA A 251 -3.92 4.28 -2.39
N GLY A 252 -4.44 5.15 -3.25
CA GLY A 252 -4.97 4.78 -4.57
C GLY A 252 -3.91 4.20 -5.51
N PHE A 253 -2.71 4.77 -5.57
CA PHE A 253 -1.61 4.16 -6.32
C PHE A 253 -1.22 2.79 -5.74
N GLY A 254 -1.17 2.68 -4.40
CA GLY A 254 -0.97 1.40 -3.72
C GLY A 254 -2.03 0.37 -4.09
N SER A 255 -3.31 0.78 -4.20
CA SER A 255 -4.43 -0.08 -4.60
C SER A 255 -4.23 -0.66 -5.99
N VAL A 256 -3.88 0.19 -6.98
CA VAL A 256 -3.65 -0.27 -8.36
C VAL A 256 -2.49 -1.24 -8.43
N VAL A 257 -1.36 -0.92 -7.79
CA VAL A 257 -0.18 -1.81 -7.80
C VAL A 257 -0.48 -3.12 -7.07
N TYR A 258 -1.21 -3.07 -5.96
CA TYR A 258 -1.60 -4.26 -5.19
C TYR A 258 -2.49 -5.19 -6.01
N THR A 259 -3.54 -4.66 -6.64
CA THR A 259 -4.47 -5.48 -7.44
C THR A 259 -3.80 -6.13 -8.64
N LEU A 260 -2.87 -5.41 -9.29
CA LEU A 260 -2.09 -5.95 -10.43
C LEU A 260 -1.07 -7.03 -10.01
N THR A 261 -0.70 -7.10 -8.73
CA THR A 261 0.33 -8.03 -8.23
C THR A 261 -0.22 -9.21 -7.44
N ILE A 262 -1.22 -8.97 -6.59
CA ILE A 262 -1.79 -9.99 -5.69
C ILE A 262 -3.00 -10.70 -6.31
N ASN A 263 -3.67 -10.05 -7.27
CA ASN A 263 -4.81 -10.59 -8.02
C ASN A 263 -5.98 -11.07 -7.15
N SER A 264 -6.15 -10.54 -5.94
CA SER A 264 -7.26 -10.88 -5.05
C SER A 264 -7.68 -9.67 -4.23
N VAL A 265 -8.98 -9.46 -4.09
CA VAL A 265 -9.58 -8.35 -3.35
C VAL A 265 -10.65 -8.87 -2.40
N ASN A 266 -10.59 -8.46 -1.14
CA ASN A 266 -11.64 -8.73 -0.16
C ASN A 266 -11.87 -7.52 0.75
N TYR A 267 -13.03 -7.47 1.41
CA TYR A 267 -13.43 -6.32 2.23
C TYR A 267 -12.63 -6.15 3.54
N GLN A 268 -11.93 -7.20 4.00
CA GLN A 268 -11.14 -7.15 5.24
C GLN A 268 -9.67 -6.74 4.98
N MET A 269 -9.22 -6.79 3.73
CA MET A 269 -7.81 -6.52 3.40
C MET A 269 -7.36 -5.11 3.76
N GLY A 270 -8.30 -4.16 3.80
CA GLY A 270 -8.02 -2.77 4.15
C GLY A 270 -7.51 -2.63 5.58
N PHE A 271 -8.21 -3.23 6.53
CA PHE A 271 -7.82 -3.21 7.93
C PHE A 271 -6.47 -3.92 8.14
N GLN A 272 -6.27 -5.10 7.55
CA GLN A 272 -5.04 -5.89 7.71
C GLN A 272 -3.82 -5.17 7.11
N ASN A 273 -3.89 -4.78 5.83
CA ASN A 273 -2.78 -4.06 5.18
C ASN A 273 -2.59 -2.66 5.77
N GLY A 274 -3.67 -2.02 6.23
CA GLY A 274 -3.62 -0.76 6.96
C GLY A 274 -2.83 -0.87 8.26
N LEU A 275 -3.03 -1.94 9.05
CA LEU A 275 -2.24 -2.20 10.25
C LEU A 275 -0.76 -2.44 9.93
N TYR A 276 -0.44 -3.18 8.88
CA TYR A 276 0.96 -3.38 8.46
C TYR A 276 1.62 -2.07 8.05
N ALA A 277 0.90 -1.25 7.28
CA ALA A 277 1.39 0.05 6.85
C ALA A 277 1.53 1.06 8.00
N PHE A 278 0.59 1.05 8.95
CA PHE A 278 0.72 1.83 10.18
C PHE A 278 1.94 1.38 10.99
N THR A 279 2.10 0.07 11.19
CA THR A 279 3.26 -0.51 11.86
C THR A 279 4.57 -0.11 11.17
N ALA A 280 4.60 -0.13 9.83
CA ALA A 280 5.75 0.30 9.05
C ALA A 280 6.07 1.80 9.24
N ALA A 281 5.04 2.66 9.25
CA ALA A 281 5.20 4.09 9.49
C ALA A 281 5.75 4.38 10.88
N VAL A 282 5.22 3.69 11.91
CA VAL A 282 5.69 3.80 13.31
C VAL A 282 7.12 3.31 13.44
N LEU A 283 7.40 2.12 12.92
CA LEU A 283 8.72 1.49 12.97
C LEU A 283 9.77 2.34 12.24
N GLY A 284 9.40 2.93 11.11
CA GLY A 284 10.26 3.81 10.34
C GLY A 284 10.57 5.14 11.01
N GLY A 285 9.68 5.57 11.91
CA GLY A 285 9.69 6.90 12.55
C GLY A 285 8.66 7.81 11.90
N ILE A 286 7.55 8.01 12.61
CA ILE A 286 6.37 8.72 12.10
C ILE A 286 6.74 10.15 11.65
N GLY A 287 6.27 10.54 10.47
CA GLY A 287 6.59 11.84 9.85
C GLY A 287 7.85 11.84 8.99
N ASN A 288 8.63 10.74 8.99
CA ASN A 288 9.82 10.60 8.15
C ASN A 288 9.51 9.73 6.91
N ILE A 289 9.45 10.35 5.72
CA ILE A 289 9.13 9.67 4.46
C ILE A 289 10.11 8.52 4.16
N PRO A 290 11.45 8.71 4.14
CA PRO A 290 12.39 7.61 3.99
C PRO A 290 12.27 6.54 5.09
N GLY A 291 11.95 6.96 6.32
CA GLY A 291 11.73 6.05 7.44
C GLY A 291 10.56 5.11 7.19
N ALA A 292 9.41 5.62 6.72
CA ALA A 292 8.24 4.81 6.41
C ALA A 292 8.53 3.76 5.34
N VAL A 293 9.35 4.09 4.32
CA VAL A 293 9.76 3.12 3.30
C VAL A 293 10.64 2.03 3.89
N LEU A 294 11.66 2.39 4.70
CA LEU A 294 12.49 1.40 5.37
C LEU A 294 11.67 0.53 6.32
N GLY A 295 10.73 1.12 7.06
CA GLY A 295 9.79 0.37 7.90
C GLY A 295 8.96 -0.62 7.10
N GLY A 296 8.44 -0.21 5.93
CA GLY A 296 7.71 -1.08 5.01
C GLY A 296 8.55 -2.27 4.54
N LEU A 297 9.79 -2.02 4.12
CA LEU A 297 10.72 -3.07 3.69
C LEU A 297 11.02 -4.07 4.82
N VAL A 298 11.25 -3.58 6.05
CA VAL A 298 11.47 -4.44 7.22
C VAL A 298 10.22 -5.31 7.51
N ILE A 299 9.03 -4.71 7.49
CA ILE A 299 7.76 -5.44 7.69
C ILE A 299 7.57 -6.51 6.61
N GLY A 300 7.87 -6.19 5.35
CA GLY A 300 7.78 -7.16 4.26
C GLY A 300 8.75 -8.33 4.42
N LEU A 301 9.99 -8.06 4.81
CA LEU A 301 10.97 -9.11 5.10
C LEU A 301 10.53 -9.99 6.28
N VAL A 302 10.09 -9.39 7.38
CA VAL A 302 9.60 -10.12 8.56
C VAL A 302 8.42 -11.01 8.19
N ARG A 303 7.47 -10.51 7.39
CA ARG A 303 6.34 -11.29 6.93
C ARG A 303 6.74 -12.45 6.06
N SER A 304 7.54 -12.20 5.01
CA SER A 304 7.93 -13.23 4.04
C SER A 304 8.77 -14.34 4.68
N LEU A 305 9.78 -13.97 5.46
CA LEU A 305 10.62 -14.93 6.17
C LEU A 305 9.82 -15.65 7.28
N GLY A 306 8.98 -14.92 8.01
CA GLY A 306 8.11 -15.49 9.04
C GLY A 306 7.13 -16.52 8.47
N SER A 307 6.50 -16.20 7.35
CA SER A 307 5.61 -17.13 6.63
C SER A 307 6.33 -18.39 6.17
N ALA A 308 7.52 -18.26 5.60
CA ALA A 308 8.29 -19.38 5.06
C ALA A 308 8.87 -20.31 6.12
N TYR A 309 9.37 -19.78 7.24
CA TYR A 309 10.11 -20.56 8.24
C TYR A 309 9.31 -20.88 9.50
N ILE A 310 8.34 -20.06 9.87
CA ILE A 310 7.53 -20.23 11.10
C ILE A 310 6.10 -20.63 10.75
N GLY A 311 5.59 -20.13 9.63
CA GLY A 311 4.25 -20.40 9.12
C GLY A 311 3.41 -19.14 8.96
N GLU A 312 2.51 -19.15 7.97
CA GLU A 312 1.66 -18.00 7.60
C GLU A 312 0.81 -17.51 8.76
N THR A 313 0.29 -18.42 9.60
CA THR A 313 -0.54 -18.09 10.77
C THR A 313 0.19 -17.18 11.77
N TRP A 314 1.50 -17.35 11.92
CA TRP A 314 2.32 -16.60 12.86
C TRP A 314 2.96 -15.33 12.27
N SER A 315 2.97 -15.21 10.93
CA SER A 315 3.63 -14.10 10.24
C SER A 315 3.09 -12.73 10.67
N GLY A 316 1.77 -12.62 10.86
CA GLY A 316 1.15 -11.40 11.37
C GLY A 316 1.54 -11.06 12.80
N ALA A 317 1.59 -12.05 13.69
CA ALA A 317 2.02 -11.84 15.08
C ALA A 317 3.47 -11.40 15.18
N LEU A 318 4.37 -11.96 14.35
CA LEU A 318 5.78 -11.57 14.28
C LEU A 318 5.97 -10.09 13.95
N ILE A 319 5.16 -9.54 13.06
CA ILE A 319 5.21 -8.12 12.71
C ILE A 319 4.99 -7.25 13.95
N PHE A 320 4.00 -7.58 14.78
CA PHE A 320 3.72 -6.83 16.00
C PHE A 320 4.79 -7.05 17.07
N VAL A 321 5.35 -8.26 17.18
CA VAL A 321 6.48 -8.52 18.09
C VAL A 321 7.68 -7.64 17.71
N VAL A 322 8.03 -7.57 16.42
CA VAL A 322 9.12 -6.71 15.93
C VAL A 322 8.81 -5.23 16.22
N LEU A 323 7.55 -4.78 16.03
CA LEU A 323 7.16 -3.43 16.40
C LEU A 323 7.40 -3.15 17.88
N ILE A 324 6.91 -4.03 18.77
CA ILE A 324 7.08 -3.88 20.23
C ILE A 324 8.57 -3.82 20.59
N VAL A 325 9.37 -4.75 20.09
CA VAL A 325 10.81 -4.79 20.34
C VAL A 325 11.47 -3.47 19.92
N ILE A 326 11.18 -2.98 18.71
CA ILE A 326 11.78 -1.73 18.24
C ILE A 326 11.31 -0.56 19.08
N LEU A 327 10.03 -0.44 19.42
CA LEU A 327 9.53 0.66 20.24
C LEU A 327 10.10 0.66 21.67
N VAL A 328 10.37 -0.50 22.25
CA VAL A 328 11.02 -0.62 23.57
C VAL A 328 12.46 -0.09 23.52
N PHE A 329 13.23 -0.45 22.49
CA PHE A 329 14.63 -0.03 22.37
C PHE A 329 14.84 1.31 21.67
N ARG A 330 13.93 1.67 20.73
CA ARG A 330 13.95 2.93 19.96
C ARG A 330 12.54 3.52 19.82
N PRO A 331 12.02 4.21 20.82
CA PRO A 331 10.64 4.74 20.82
C PRO A 331 10.39 5.78 19.73
N THR A 332 11.42 6.36 19.14
CA THR A 332 11.32 7.29 17.99
C THR A 332 11.26 6.57 16.63
N GLY A 333 11.35 5.26 16.60
CA GLY A 333 11.51 4.47 15.37
C GLY A 333 12.95 4.48 14.82
N LEU A 334 13.15 3.85 13.65
CA LEU A 334 14.48 3.66 13.05
C LEU A 334 15.14 4.98 12.63
N LEU A 335 14.39 5.87 11.97
CA LEU A 335 14.84 7.16 11.45
C LEU A 335 14.08 8.37 12.02
N GLY A 336 13.33 8.19 13.12
CA GLY A 336 12.63 9.28 13.79
C GLY A 336 13.59 10.25 14.46
N SER A 337 13.31 11.54 14.38
CA SER A 337 14.01 12.56 15.13
C SER A 337 13.37 12.73 16.51
N ARG A 338 14.18 12.88 17.56
CA ARG A 338 13.67 13.29 18.88
C ARG A 338 13.07 14.69 18.76
N VAL A 339 11.75 14.78 18.79
CA VAL A 339 11.08 16.06 18.99
C VAL A 339 11.38 16.48 20.42
N ARG A 340 12.14 17.56 20.62
CA ARG A 340 12.24 18.18 21.94
C ARG A 340 10.87 18.76 22.24
N GLU A 341 10.18 18.21 23.23
CA GLU A 341 9.02 18.90 23.81
C GLU A 341 9.50 20.28 24.23
N LYS A 342 8.98 21.32 23.59
CA LYS A 342 9.14 22.68 24.07
C LYS A 342 8.21 22.82 25.27
N VAL A 343 8.81 22.84 26.45
CA VAL A 343 8.17 23.29 27.70
C VAL A 343 7.73 24.74 27.54
#